data_b13e5e26d40cd57045513689ee4e3823
#
_entry.id   b13e5e26d40cd57045513689ee4e3823
#
_cell.length_a   1.000
_cell.length_b   1.000
_cell.length_c   1.000
_cell.angle_alpha   90.00
_cell.angle_beta   90.00
_cell.angle_gamma   90.00
#
_symmetry.space_group_name_H-M   'P 1'
#
loop_
_entity.id
_entity.type
_entity.pdbx_description
1 polymer ?
#
loop_
_entity_poly.entity_id
_entity_poly.type
_entity_poly.pdbx_seq_one_letter_code
_entity_poly.pdbx_strand_id
1 'polypeptide(L)'
;MKRLTAITVLCVLFLSAFATGKGPAGVPGYPDSLRSVWLYTEGIKQNAILRDTARARELFAEAIRSDSSFAPAYYAMAANGMYSSPDEAVELARSAYRLDTANKWYHQFYGQALIYADRYDEALKVYRRLQIENPKDPDNYRILAALYEQTKSPVQAIITLDSAELRFGRIPLLGEMKRRLLLATGQVGRAIEEARREVEEAPYEARLHAVLATLYGADRKDSLARAEFDEALRIDSTNVETLMMLADFHAERQDYGALLAATRRIFLSDKVPLETKIRRFEQFTACLLYTSPSPRDTERS
;
A
#
# COMPACT_ATOMS: atom_id res chain seq x y z
N MET A 1 -15.93 -50.71 14.54
CA MET A 1 -16.30 -50.79 13.11
C MET A 1 -17.53 -49.97 12.72
N LYS A 2 -18.63 -49.88 13.51
CA LYS A 2 -19.85 -49.12 13.15
C LYS A 2 -19.68 -47.58 13.07
N ARG A 3 -18.68 -46.98 13.70
CA ARG A 3 -18.44 -45.53 13.64
C ARG A 3 -17.62 -45.07 12.41
N LEU A 4 -16.76 -45.94 11.86
CA LEU A 4 -15.99 -45.65 10.65
C LEU A 4 -16.86 -45.66 9.39
N THR A 5 -17.88 -46.56 9.36
CA THR A 5 -18.81 -46.67 8.24
C THR A 5 -19.75 -45.45 8.14
N ALA A 6 -20.12 -44.81 9.25
CA ALA A 6 -20.96 -43.63 9.28
C ALA A 6 -20.22 -42.37 8.70
N ILE A 7 -18.92 -42.25 9.02
CA ILE A 7 -18.11 -41.12 8.52
C ILE A 7 -17.83 -41.26 7.02
N THR A 8 -17.54 -42.46 6.53
CA THR A 8 -17.34 -42.73 5.10
C THR A 8 -18.60 -42.55 4.27
N VAL A 9 -19.76 -42.94 4.79
CA VAL A 9 -21.05 -42.71 4.11
C VAL A 9 -21.38 -41.21 4.10
N LEU A 10 -21.08 -40.47 5.17
CA LEU A 10 -21.29 -39.03 5.21
C LEU A 10 -20.38 -38.26 4.20
N CYS A 11 -19.10 -38.68 4.10
CA CYS A 11 -18.16 -38.10 3.12
C CYS A 11 -18.56 -38.42 1.67
N VAL A 12 -19.09 -39.63 1.38
CA VAL A 12 -19.50 -40.00 0.02
C VAL A 12 -20.79 -39.29 -0.36
N LEU A 13 -21.72 -39.05 0.56
CA LEU A 13 -22.92 -38.24 0.31
C LEU A 13 -22.58 -36.75 0.10
N PHE A 14 -21.58 -36.22 0.81
CA PHE A 14 -21.07 -34.86 0.55
C PHE A 14 -20.42 -34.76 -0.84
N LEU A 15 -19.60 -35.73 -1.24
CA LEU A 15 -18.94 -35.75 -2.54
C LEU A 15 -19.92 -35.90 -3.71
N SER A 16 -21.00 -36.67 -3.55
CA SER A 16 -22.03 -36.83 -4.60
C SER A 16 -22.93 -35.60 -4.76
N ALA A 17 -23.20 -34.83 -3.67
CA ALA A 17 -23.91 -33.56 -3.74
C ALA A 17 -23.09 -32.49 -4.44
N PHE A 18 -21.75 -32.53 -4.32
CA PHE A 18 -20.84 -31.62 -5.06
C PHE A 18 -20.82 -31.89 -6.57
N ALA A 19 -21.05 -33.13 -7.01
CA ALA A 19 -20.99 -33.50 -8.43
C ALA A 19 -22.23 -33.08 -9.24
N THR A 20 -23.37 -32.83 -8.59
CA THR A 20 -24.64 -32.57 -9.30
C THR A 20 -25.07 -31.10 -9.34
N GLY A 21 -24.31 -30.20 -8.66
CA GLY A 21 -24.64 -28.76 -8.60
C GLY A 21 -26.02 -28.46 -7.97
N LYS A 22 -26.71 -29.49 -7.48
CA LYS A 22 -27.98 -29.36 -6.75
C LYS A 22 -27.71 -29.37 -5.27
N GLY A 23 -27.82 -28.19 -4.65
CA GLY A 23 -27.71 -28.06 -3.21
C GLY A 23 -28.69 -28.95 -2.46
N PRO A 24 -28.56 -29.06 -1.13
CA PRO A 24 -29.38 -29.90 -0.28
C PRO A 24 -30.85 -29.46 -0.16
N ALA A 25 -31.32 -28.64 -1.08
CA ALA A 25 -32.74 -28.25 -1.21
C ALA A 25 -33.58 -29.47 -1.61
N GLY A 26 -33.85 -30.33 -0.65
CA GLY A 26 -34.65 -31.54 -0.86
C GLY A 26 -34.22 -32.71 0.01
N VAL A 27 -33.19 -32.61 0.82
CA VAL A 27 -32.87 -33.59 1.83
C VAL A 27 -33.71 -33.29 3.08
N PRO A 28 -34.74 -34.07 3.41
CA PRO A 28 -35.50 -33.87 4.62
C PRO A 28 -34.59 -33.92 5.85
N GLY A 29 -34.58 -32.84 6.65
CA GLY A 29 -33.84 -32.80 7.91
C GLY A 29 -32.52 -31.99 7.90
N TYR A 30 -32.21 -31.23 6.85
CA TYR A 30 -31.08 -30.27 6.91
C TYR A 30 -31.53 -29.02 7.69
N PRO A 31 -30.86 -28.65 8.80
CA PRO A 31 -31.16 -27.40 9.52
C PRO A 31 -30.94 -26.19 8.59
N ASP A 32 -31.81 -25.18 8.70
CA ASP A 32 -31.67 -23.93 7.91
C ASP A 32 -30.28 -23.27 8.07
N SER A 33 -29.66 -23.42 9.24
CA SER A 33 -28.29 -22.97 9.53
C SER A 33 -27.22 -23.60 8.65
N LEU A 34 -27.43 -24.83 8.16
CA LEU A 34 -26.49 -25.48 7.21
C LEU A 34 -26.73 -25.06 5.76
N ARG A 35 -27.90 -24.54 5.45
CA ARG A 35 -28.20 -24.03 4.11
C ARG A 35 -27.38 -22.77 3.79
N SER A 36 -27.29 -21.83 4.70
CA SER A 36 -26.47 -20.61 4.51
C SER A 36 -24.99 -20.95 4.33
N VAL A 37 -24.46 -21.88 5.12
CA VAL A 37 -23.07 -22.38 5.01
C VAL A 37 -22.82 -23.04 3.65
N TRP A 38 -23.76 -23.87 3.17
CA TRP A 38 -23.61 -24.52 1.87
C TRP A 38 -23.62 -23.51 0.72
N LEU A 39 -24.59 -22.56 0.71
CA LEU A 39 -24.69 -21.51 -0.28
C LEU A 39 -23.43 -20.64 -0.31
N TYR A 40 -22.91 -20.29 0.86
CA TYR A 40 -21.66 -19.56 1.00
C TYR A 40 -20.48 -20.34 0.41
N THR A 41 -20.35 -21.62 0.74
CA THR A 41 -19.25 -22.49 0.27
C THR A 41 -19.29 -22.66 -1.25
N GLU A 42 -20.50 -22.86 -1.83
CA GLU A 42 -20.66 -22.91 -3.27
C GLU A 42 -20.34 -21.56 -3.92
N GLY A 43 -20.74 -20.44 -3.30
CA GLY A 43 -20.39 -19.09 -3.73
C GLY A 43 -18.88 -18.86 -3.75
N ILE A 44 -18.15 -19.28 -2.72
CA ILE A 44 -16.68 -19.24 -2.69
C ILE A 44 -16.08 -20.05 -3.84
N LYS A 45 -16.59 -21.25 -4.10
CA LYS A 45 -16.15 -22.09 -5.22
C LYS A 45 -16.38 -21.42 -6.58
N GLN A 46 -17.55 -20.83 -6.80
CA GLN A 46 -17.86 -20.09 -8.04
C GLN A 46 -16.89 -18.92 -8.20
N ASN A 47 -16.64 -18.15 -7.15
CA ASN A 47 -15.76 -16.98 -7.19
C ASN A 47 -14.28 -17.35 -7.38
N ALA A 48 -13.74 -18.27 -6.57
CA ALA A 48 -12.31 -18.54 -6.49
C ALA A 48 -11.82 -19.54 -7.53
N ILE A 49 -12.64 -20.57 -7.87
CA ILE A 49 -12.24 -21.67 -8.75
C ILE A 49 -12.78 -21.45 -10.16
N LEU A 50 -14.09 -21.21 -10.29
CA LEU A 50 -14.75 -21.09 -11.58
C LEU A 50 -14.72 -19.66 -12.16
N ARG A 51 -14.33 -18.69 -11.33
CA ARG A 51 -14.23 -17.25 -11.65
C ARG A 51 -15.56 -16.66 -12.15
N ASP A 52 -16.67 -17.28 -11.77
CA ASP A 52 -18.01 -16.75 -12.01
C ASP A 52 -18.45 -15.86 -10.84
N THR A 53 -18.03 -14.61 -10.92
CA THR A 53 -18.30 -13.60 -9.88
C THR A 53 -19.78 -13.25 -9.78
N ALA A 54 -20.52 -13.31 -10.89
CA ALA A 54 -21.96 -13.02 -10.90
C ALA A 54 -22.74 -14.13 -10.17
N ARG A 55 -22.47 -15.40 -10.50
CA ARG A 55 -23.10 -16.54 -9.82
C ARG A 55 -22.72 -16.60 -8.34
N ALA A 56 -21.46 -16.31 -8.00
CA ALA A 56 -21.02 -16.22 -6.61
C ALA A 56 -21.84 -15.18 -5.82
N ARG A 57 -22.07 -14.00 -6.41
CA ARG A 57 -22.84 -12.93 -5.79
C ARG A 57 -24.29 -13.35 -5.51
N GLU A 58 -24.95 -14.04 -6.45
CA GLU A 58 -26.29 -14.60 -6.26
C GLU A 58 -26.33 -15.57 -5.07
N LEU A 59 -25.35 -16.48 -4.99
CA LEU A 59 -25.26 -17.47 -3.93
C LEU A 59 -25.00 -16.83 -2.55
N PHE A 60 -24.15 -15.79 -2.47
CA PHE A 60 -23.96 -15.03 -1.23
C PHE A 60 -25.25 -14.30 -0.81
N ALA A 61 -25.97 -13.71 -1.75
CA ALA A 61 -27.24 -13.09 -1.48
C ALA A 61 -28.31 -14.10 -0.99
N GLU A 62 -28.33 -15.33 -1.56
CA GLU A 62 -29.19 -16.41 -1.07
C GLU A 62 -28.79 -16.89 0.33
N ALA A 63 -27.47 -16.96 0.64
CA ALA A 63 -26.99 -17.28 1.97
C ALA A 63 -27.45 -16.27 3.00
N ILE A 64 -27.38 -14.97 2.70
CA ILE A 64 -27.86 -13.88 3.55
C ILE A 64 -29.38 -13.96 3.75
N ARG A 65 -30.15 -14.28 2.70
CA ARG A 65 -31.62 -14.48 2.81
C ARG A 65 -31.98 -15.70 3.66
N SER A 66 -31.16 -16.75 3.59
CA SER A 66 -31.35 -17.97 4.39
C SER A 66 -31.03 -17.76 5.88
N ASP A 67 -29.98 -16.98 6.15
CA ASP A 67 -29.56 -16.61 7.51
C ASP A 67 -28.96 -15.20 7.50
N SER A 68 -29.77 -14.24 7.94
CA SER A 68 -29.37 -12.84 8.01
C SER A 68 -28.32 -12.52 9.10
N SER A 69 -28.02 -13.47 9.97
CA SER A 69 -26.96 -13.37 10.98
C SER A 69 -25.61 -13.96 10.53
N PHE A 70 -25.55 -14.55 9.33
CA PHE A 70 -24.36 -15.23 8.84
C PHE A 70 -23.32 -14.24 8.27
N ALA A 71 -22.51 -13.65 9.16
CA ALA A 71 -21.49 -12.65 8.83
C ALA A 71 -20.55 -13.01 7.67
N PRO A 72 -20.10 -14.30 7.49
CA PRO A 72 -19.22 -14.65 6.38
C PRO A 72 -19.80 -14.36 4.98
N ALA A 73 -21.13 -14.48 4.82
CA ALA A 73 -21.76 -14.22 3.52
C ALA A 73 -21.75 -12.72 3.17
N TYR A 74 -21.96 -11.85 4.14
CA TYR A 74 -21.83 -10.40 3.97
C TYR A 74 -20.41 -10.01 3.60
N TYR A 75 -19.41 -10.56 4.30
CA TYR A 75 -17.99 -10.34 4.00
C TYR A 75 -17.65 -10.78 2.57
N ALA A 76 -18.04 -11.98 2.18
CA ALA A 76 -17.73 -12.50 0.85
C ALA A 76 -18.42 -11.72 -0.27
N MET A 77 -19.68 -11.30 -0.05
CA MET A 77 -20.41 -10.47 -1.00
C MET A 77 -19.80 -9.08 -1.14
N ALA A 78 -19.37 -8.48 -0.02
CA ALA A 78 -18.64 -7.22 -0.02
C ALA A 78 -17.31 -7.32 -0.77
N ALA A 79 -16.52 -8.38 -0.52
CA ALA A 79 -15.25 -8.63 -1.19
C ALA A 79 -15.43 -8.84 -2.70
N ASN A 80 -16.48 -9.54 -3.11
CA ASN A 80 -16.81 -9.75 -4.52
C ASN A 80 -17.15 -8.43 -5.25
N GLY A 81 -17.83 -7.50 -4.57
CA GLY A 81 -18.26 -6.21 -5.14
C GLY A 81 -17.34 -5.03 -4.86
N MET A 82 -16.23 -5.20 -4.16
CA MET A 82 -15.35 -4.12 -3.67
C MET A 82 -14.98 -3.09 -4.74
N TYR A 83 -14.64 -3.56 -5.93
CA TYR A 83 -14.17 -2.69 -7.02
C TYR A 83 -15.29 -2.21 -7.96
N SER A 84 -16.38 -2.98 -8.07
CA SER A 84 -17.47 -2.67 -8.99
C SER A 84 -18.59 -1.84 -8.35
N SER A 85 -18.79 -1.97 -7.06
CA SER A 85 -19.85 -1.32 -6.27
C SER A 85 -19.34 -0.96 -4.87
N PRO A 86 -18.41 0.02 -4.74
CA PRO A 86 -17.74 0.30 -3.47
C PRO A 86 -18.69 0.68 -2.34
N ASP A 87 -19.72 1.49 -2.61
CA ASP A 87 -20.69 1.90 -1.59
C ASP A 87 -21.50 0.73 -1.04
N GLU A 88 -21.94 -0.19 -1.91
CA GLU A 88 -22.62 -1.41 -1.47
C GLU A 88 -21.67 -2.30 -0.66
N ALA A 89 -20.41 -2.42 -1.09
CA ALA A 89 -19.39 -3.17 -0.36
C ALA A 89 -19.17 -2.61 1.06
N VAL A 90 -19.22 -1.29 1.24
CA VAL A 90 -19.17 -0.63 2.56
C VAL A 90 -20.34 -1.09 3.45
N GLU A 91 -21.58 -1.08 2.96
CA GLU A 91 -22.75 -1.45 3.77
C GLU A 91 -22.73 -2.95 4.13
N LEU A 92 -22.29 -3.80 3.21
CA LEU A 92 -22.11 -5.23 3.44
C LEU A 92 -20.98 -5.51 4.45
N ALA A 93 -19.83 -4.83 4.29
CA ALA A 93 -18.71 -4.97 5.22
C ALA A 93 -19.07 -4.47 6.63
N ARG A 94 -19.83 -3.37 6.71
CA ARG A 94 -20.38 -2.86 7.98
C ARG A 94 -21.29 -3.89 8.64
N SER A 95 -22.12 -4.58 7.85
CA SER A 95 -23.02 -5.63 8.34
C SER A 95 -22.25 -6.81 8.88
N ALA A 96 -21.23 -7.29 8.17
CA ALA A 96 -20.33 -8.35 8.64
C ALA A 96 -19.68 -7.98 9.98
N TYR A 97 -19.14 -6.75 10.09
CA TYR A 97 -18.52 -6.27 11.33
C TYR A 97 -19.53 -6.15 12.49
N ARG A 98 -20.77 -5.70 12.23
CA ARG A 98 -21.81 -5.59 13.27
C ARG A 98 -22.25 -6.95 13.82
N LEU A 99 -22.28 -7.97 12.96
CA LEU A 99 -22.67 -9.33 13.33
C LEU A 99 -21.59 -10.04 14.15
N ASP A 100 -20.32 -9.72 13.95
CA ASP A 100 -19.20 -10.26 14.72
C ASP A 100 -18.14 -9.16 14.96
N THR A 101 -18.38 -8.36 16.00
CA THR A 101 -17.53 -7.24 16.39
C THR A 101 -16.19 -7.68 17.00
N ALA A 102 -16.06 -8.93 17.43
CA ALA A 102 -14.81 -9.49 17.95
C ALA A 102 -13.86 -9.90 16.83
N ASN A 103 -14.35 -10.03 15.62
CA ASN A 103 -13.57 -10.43 14.47
C ASN A 103 -12.79 -9.25 13.88
N LYS A 104 -11.50 -9.18 14.22
CA LYS A 104 -10.62 -8.12 13.73
C LYS A 104 -10.57 -8.01 12.21
N TRP A 105 -10.73 -9.13 11.49
CA TRP A 105 -10.69 -9.16 10.02
C TRP A 105 -11.88 -8.44 9.40
N TYR A 106 -13.09 -8.59 9.98
CA TYR A 106 -14.27 -7.84 9.54
C TYR A 106 -14.11 -6.34 9.81
N HIS A 107 -13.52 -5.99 10.95
CA HIS A 107 -13.26 -4.60 11.30
C HIS A 107 -12.25 -3.97 10.33
N GLN A 108 -11.12 -4.64 10.06
CA GLN A 108 -10.13 -4.17 9.08
C GLN A 108 -10.71 -4.08 7.67
N PHE A 109 -11.48 -5.08 7.26
CA PHE A 109 -12.11 -5.11 5.94
C PHE A 109 -13.13 -3.99 5.76
N TYR A 110 -13.93 -3.67 6.81
CA TYR A 110 -14.81 -2.52 6.78
C TYR A 110 -14.05 -1.20 6.58
N GLY A 111 -12.94 -1.02 7.28
CA GLY A 111 -12.06 0.13 7.08
C GLY A 111 -11.49 0.20 5.66
N GLN A 112 -11.11 -0.95 5.10
CA GLN A 112 -10.61 -1.05 3.73
C GLN A 112 -11.71 -0.73 2.70
N ALA A 113 -12.93 -1.23 2.88
CA ALA A 113 -14.07 -0.91 2.01
C ALA A 113 -14.34 0.60 1.98
N LEU A 114 -14.26 1.28 3.13
CA LEU A 114 -14.41 2.73 3.22
C LEU A 114 -13.32 3.47 2.43
N ILE A 115 -12.06 2.98 2.43
CA ILE A 115 -10.97 3.55 1.63
C ILE A 115 -11.27 3.40 0.14
N TYR A 116 -11.74 2.25 -0.31
CA TYR A 116 -12.09 2.02 -1.72
C TYR A 116 -13.30 2.83 -2.20
N ALA A 117 -14.17 3.23 -1.28
CA ALA A 117 -15.30 4.12 -1.54
C ALA A 117 -14.96 5.61 -1.35
N ASP A 118 -13.67 5.96 -1.19
CA ASP A 118 -13.17 7.32 -0.92
C ASP A 118 -13.78 7.99 0.34
N ARG A 119 -14.36 7.19 1.26
CA ARG A 119 -14.96 7.66 2.52
C ARG A 119 -13.91 7.79 3.62
N TYR A 120 -12.86 8.61 3.38
CA TYR A 120 -11.67 8.70 4.23
C TYR A 120 -11.93 9.14 5.67
N ASP A 121 -12.88 10.04 5.91
CA ASP A 121 -13.22 10.50 7.27
C ASP A 121 -13.87 9.37 8.12
N GLU A 122 -14.62 8.48 7.48
CA GLU A 122 -15.18 7.33 8.17
C GLU A 122 -14.10 6.25 8.38
N ALA A 123 -13.25 6.01 7.38
CA ALA A 123 -12.12 5.12 7.49
C ALA A 123 -11.19 5.54 8.65
N LEU A 124 -10.92 6.84 8.82
CA LEU A 124 -10.16 7.38 9.96
C LEU A 124 -10.72 6.94 11.30
N LYS A 125 -12.05 6.99 11.49
CA LYS A 125 -12.70 6.57 12.74
C LYS A 125 -12.49 5.08 13.00
N VAL A 126 -12.59 4.27 11.93
CA VAL A 126 -12.38 2.82 11.99
C VAL A 126 -10.93 2.50 12.35
N TYR A 127 -9.94 3.08 11.64
CA TYR A 127 -8.53 2.78 11.88
C TYR A 127 -8.00 3.34 13.20
N ARG A 128 -8.53 4.47 13.70
CA ARG A 128 -8.24 4.92 15.07
C ARG A 128 -8.68 3.88 16.11
N ARG A 129 -9.84 3.28 15.91
CA ARG A 129 -10.34 2.23 16.81
C ARG A 129 -9.51 0.97 16.69
N LEU A 130 -9.15 0.55 15.46
CA LEU A 130 -8.25 -0.57 15.21
C LEU A 130 -6.88 -0.38 15.86
N GLN A 131 -6.32 0.84 15.84
CA GLN A 131 -5.06 1.16 16.52
C GLN A 131 -5.14 0.93 18.03
N ILE A 132 -6.30 1.24 18.66
CA ILE A 132 -6.53 1.03 20.09
C ILE A 132 -6.74 -0.46 20.39
N GLU A 133 -7.55 -1.15 19.60
CA GLU A 133 -7.91 -2.57 19.79
C GLU A 133 -6.73 -3.50 19.44
N ASN A 134 -5.95 -3.16 18.43
CA ASN A 134 -4.81 -3.92 17.94
C ASN A 134 -3.53 -3.06 17.88
N PRO A 135 -3.01 -2.62 19.04
CA PRO A 135 -1.89 -1.68 19.09
C PRO A 135 -0.54 -2.29 18.67
N LYS A 136 -0.47 -3.61 18.44
CA LYS A 136 0.72 -4.35 18.02
C LYS A 136 0.81 -4.55 16.51
N ASP A 137 -0.12 -4.02 15.74
CA ASP A 137 -0.14 -4.14 14.29
C ASP A 137 0.37 -2.86 13.64
N PRO A 138 1.60 -2.84 13.07
CA PRO A 138 2.18 -1.65 12.47
C PRO A 138 1.43 -1.17 11.21
N ASP A 139 0.70 -2.07 10.53
CA ASP A 139 -0.09 -1.69 9.35
C ASP A 139 -1.23 -0.75 9.71
N ASN A 140 -1.83 -0.87 10.90
CA ASN A 140 -2.84 0.08 11.35
C ASN A 140 -2.29 1.51 11.45
N TYR A 141 -1.04 1.68 11.88
CA TYR A 141 -0.37 2.99 11.94
C TYR A 141 -0.05 3.52 10.55
N ARG A 142 0.42 2.65 9.66
CA ARG A 142 0.72 3.00 8.27
C ARG A 142 -0.53 3.51 7.55
N ILE A 143 -1.63 2.76 7.64
CA ILE A 143 -2.89 3.12 6.98
C ILE A 143 -3.47 4.38 7.61
N LEU A 144 -3.40 4.51 8.94
CA LEU A 144 -3.89 5.70 9.64
C LEU A 144 -3.11 6.95 9.23
N ALA A 145 -1.77 6.85 9.11
CA ALA A 145 -0.95 7.96 8.62
C ALA A 145 -1.29 8.33 7.16
N ALA A 146 -1.50 7.34 6.28
CA ALA A 146 -1.92 7.57 4.90
C ALA A 146 -3.31 8.25 4.83
N LEU A 147 -4.25 7.85 5.67
CA LEU A 147 -5.57 8.49 5.76
C LEU A 147 -5.48 9.94 6.25
N TYR A 148 -4.60 10.24 7.21
CA TYR A 148 -4.35 11.62 7.62
C TYR A 148 -3.73 12.46 6.49
N GLU A 149 -2.87 11.87 5.65
CA GLU A 149 -2.34 12.53 4.46
C GLU A 149 -3.47 12.85 3.47
N GLN A 150 -4.34 11.89 3.18
CA GLN A 150 -5.50 12.08 2.29
C GLN A 150 -6.48 13.14 2.80
N THR A 151 -6.69 13.19 4.11
CA THR A 151 -7.57 14.20 4.75
C THR A 151 -6.85 15.52 5.06
N LYS A 152 -5.67 15.76 4.44
CA LYS A 152 -4.87 16.99 4.56
C LYS A 152 -4.49 17.34 6.00
N SER A 153 -4.22 16.33 6.80
CA SER A 153 -3.82 16.44 8.21
C SER A 153 -2.38 15.91 8.44
N PRO A 154 -1.35 16.44 7.75
CA PRO A 154 0.00 15.85 7.76
C PRO A 154 0.66 15.85 9.14
N VAL A 155 0.32 16.80 10.00
CA VAL A 155 0.83 16.83 11.39
C VAL A 155 0.35 15.61 12.17
N GLN A 156 -0.92 15.21 12.02
CA GLN A 156 -1.46 14.01 12.66
C GLN A 156 -0.84 12.73 12.09
N ALA A 157 -0.56 12.72 10.78
CA ALA A 157 0.18 11.63 10.16
C ALA A 157 1.58 11.46 10.78
N ILE A 158 2.33 12.55 10.94
CA ILE A 158 3.67 12.54 11.57
C ILE A 158 3.58 12.02 13.01
N ILE A 159 2.64 12.52 13.84
CA ILE A 159 2.43 12.05 15.21
C ILE A 159 2.12 10.55 15.25
N THR A 160 1.33 10.07 14.30
CA THR A 160 1.01 8.63 14.19
C THR A 160 2.24 7.81 13.89
N LEU A 161 3.10 8.28 12.98
CA LEU A 161 4.37 7.62 12.62
C LEU A 161 5.39 7.69 13.76
N ASP A 162 5.48 8.79 14.48
CA ASP A 162 6.29 8.91 15.72
C ASP A 162 5.84 7.87 16.76
N SER A 163 4.54 7.69 16.92
CA SER A 163 3.97 6.69 17.83
C SER A 163 4.28 5.25 17.41
N ALA A 164 4.29 5.00 16.09
CA ALA A 164 4.69 3.70 15.54
C ALA A 164 6.17 3.42 15.82
N GLU A 165 7.06 4.39 15.58
CA GLU A 165 8.49 4.26 15.82
C GLU A 165 8.80 3.98 17.30
N LEU A 166 8.13 4.69 18.23
CA LEU A 166 8.27 4.45 19.68
C LEU A 166 7.86 3.03 20.09
N ARG A 167 6.89 2.43 19.39
CA ARG A 167 6.33 1.13 19.75
C ARG A 167 7.06 -0.05 19.11
N PHE A 168 7.44 0.08 17.85
CA PHE A 168 7.97 -1.02 17.03
C PHE A 168 9.46 -0.86 16.71
N GLY A 169 10.07 0.27 17.10
CA GLY A 169 11.35 0.66 16.56
C GLY A 169 11.22 1.16 15.12
N ARG A 170 12.33 1.23 14.43
CA ARG A 170 12.34 1.71 13.05
C ARG A 170 11.85 0.67 12.06
N ILE A 171 10.87 1.06 11.28
CA ILE A 171 10.37 0.32 10.12
C ILE A 171 10.66 1.19 8.90
N PRO A 172 11.52 0.75 7.95
CA PRO A 172 12.00 1.58 6.84
C PRO A 172 10.88 2.26 6.06
N LEU A 173 9.80 1.55 5.75
CA LEU A 173 8.64 2.09 5.04
C LEU A 173 7.98 3.26 5.80
N LEU A 174 7.82 3.13 7.12
CA LEU A 174 7.21 4.19 7.95
C LEU A 174 8.15 5.39 8.09
N GLY A 175 9.46 5.16 8.18
CA GLY A 175 10.48 6.21 8.19
C GLY A 175 10.47 7.02 6.89
N GLU A 176 10.35 6.36 5.74
CA GLU A 176 10.25 7.02 4.44
C GLU A 176 8.97 7.88 4.33
N MET A 177 7.82 7.34 4.74
CA MET A 177 6.57 8.12 4.80
C MET A 177 6.71 9.36 5.70
N LYS A 178 7.32 9.20 6.86
CA LYS A 178 7.55 10.29 7.81
C LYS A 178 8.47 11.36 7.24
N ARG A 179 9.60 10.99 6.63
CA ARG A 179 10.51 11.95 5.99
C ARG A 179 9.82 12.76 4.90
N ARG A 180 9.03 12.11 4.03
CA ARG A 180 8.24 12.79 3.00
C ARG A 180 7.28 13.83 3.60
N LEU A 181 6.58 13.48 4.67
CA LEU A 181 5.66 14.38 5.37
C LEU A 181 6.38 15.52 6.08
N LEU A 182 7.54 15.26 6.69
CA LEU A 182 8.38 16.28 7.31
C LEU A 182 8.87 17.31 6.28
N LEU A 183 9.29 16.86 5.10
CA LEU A 183 9.65 17.73 3.97
C LEU A 183 8.45 18.55 3.49
N ALA A 184 7.30 17.90 3.27
CA ALA A 184 6.08 18.57 2.80
C ALA A 184 5.55 19.63 3.80
N THR A 185 5.86 19.47 5.08
CA THR A 185 5.50 20.42 6.16
C THR A 185 6.60 21.40 6.52
N GLY A 186 7.72 21.43 5.78
CA GLY A 186 8.84 22.33 6.02
C GLY A 186 9.72 21.97 7.22
N GLN A 187 9.53 20.79 7.81
CA GLN A 187 10.31 20.33 8.98
C GLN A 187 11.61 19.61 8.55
N VAL A 188 12.36 20.25 7.64
CA VAL A 188 13.56 19.65 7.01
C VAL A 188 14.62 19.25 8.05
N GLY A 189 14.80 20.06 9.10
CA GLY A 189 15.76 19.77 10.18
C GLY A 189 15.48 18.43 10.86
N ARG A 190 14.21 18.12 11.17
CA ARG A 190 13.83 16.82 11.76
C ARG A 190 14.08 15.66 10.79
N ALA A 191 13.78 15.85 9.50
CA ALA A 191 14.06 14.84 8.49
C ALA A 191 15.56 14.52 8.38
N ILE A 192 16.42 15.54 8.46
CA ILE A 192 17.88 15.39 8.47
C ILE A 192 18.35 14.61 9.70
N GLU A 193 17.85 14.96 10.90
CA GLU A 193 18.24 14.27 12.13
C GLU A 193 17.87 12.78 12.11
N GLU A 194 16.71 12.44 11.54
CA GLU A 194 16.31 11.04 11.39
C GLU A 194 17.18 10.29 10.39
N ALA A 195 17.44 10.88 9.23
CA ALA A 195 18.32 10.28 8.22
C ALA A 195 19.76 10.11 8.73
N ARG A 196 20.28 11.07 9.52
CA ARG A 196 21.60 10.94 10.15
C ARG A 196 21.67 9.73 11.08
N ARG A 197 20.65 9.54 11.92
CA ARG A 197 20.59 8.36 12.81
C ARG A 197 20.55 7.05 12.01
N GLU A 198 19.83 7.02 10.87
CA GLU A 198 19.83 5.85 9.99
C GLU A 198 21.23 5.56 9.40
N VAL A 199 21.95 6.59 8.98
CA VAL A 199 23.34 6.46 8.49
C VAL A 199 24.27 5.99 9.63
N GLU A 200 24.13 6.51 10.84
CA GLU A 200 24.92 6.08 12.01
C GLU A 200 24.70 4.59 12.35
N GLU A 201 23.48 4.07 12.17
CA GLU A 201 23.14 2.65 12.40
C GLU A 201 23.60 1.73 11.29
N ALA A 202 23.64 2.21 10.03
CA ALA A 202 24.02 1.44 8.85
C ALA A 202 24.96 2.23 7.93
N PRO A 203 26.21 2.53 8.38
CA PRO A 203 27.11 3.45 7.67
C PRO A 203 27.66 2.93 6.34
N TYR A 204 27.42 1.68 6.00
CA TYR A 204 27.85 1.09 4.73
C TYR A 204 26.72 0.91 3.73
N GLU A 205 25.57 1.53 3.98
CA GLU A 205 24.43 1.48 3.07
C GLU A 205 24.36 2.75 2.22
N ALA A 206 24.81 2.65 0.96
CA ALA A 206 24.90 3.77 0.00
C ALA A 206 23.60 4.56 -0.13
N ARG A 207 22.44 3.87 -0.09
CA ARG A 207 21.12 4.49 -0.20
C ARG A 207 20.85 5.49 0.93
N LEU A 208 21.25 5.18 2.16
CA LEU A 208 21.02 6.06 3.31
C LEU A 208 21.81 7.37 3.20
N HIS A 209 23.08 7.29 2.77
CA HIS A 209 23.88 8.46 2.46
C HIS A 209 23.26 9.30 1.34
N ALA A 210 22.76 8.67 0.27
CA ALA A 210 22.10 9.39 -0.83
C ALA A 210 20.81 10.09 -0.36
N VAL A 211 20.01 9.46 0.51
CA VAL A 211 18.83 10.09 1.13
C VAL A 211 19.23 11.29 1.99
N LEU A 212 20.25 11.14 2.86
CA LEU A 212 20.74 12.23 3.68
C LEU A 212 21.28 13.40 2.83
N ALA A 213 22.01 13.08 1.74
CA ALA A 213 22.46 14.06 0.75
C ALA A 213 21.31 14.88 0.17
N THR A 214 20.24 14.20 -0.24
CA THR A 214 19.03 14.85 -0.80
C THR A 214 18.39 15.79 0.22
N LEU A 215 18.33 15.40 1.50
CA LEU A 215 17.79 16.22 2.58
C LEU A 215 18.68 17.45 2.85
N TYR A 216 20.01 17.29 2.85
CA TYR A 216 20.92 18.44 2.92
C TYR A 216 20.74 19.37 1.73
N GLY A 217 20.52 18.81 0.53
CA GLY A 217 20.21 19.59 -0.65
C GLY A 217 18.92 20.41 -0.51
N ALA A 218 17.87 19.84 0.04
CA ALA A 218 16.62 20.53 0.34
C ALA A 218 16.81 21.66 1.35
N ASP A 219 17.73 21.49 2.31
CA ASP A 219 18.10 22.50 3.32
C ASP A 219 19.17 23.50 2.83
N ARG A 220 19.51 23.48 1.54
CA ARG A 220 20.53 24.35 0.91
C ARG A 220 21.94 24.18 1.50
N LYS A 221 22.23 23.09 2.14
CA LYS A 221 23.56 22.72 2.66
C LYS A 221 24.36 21.93 1.62
N ASP A 222 24.62 22.56 0.48
CA ASP A 222 25.16 21.90 -0.72
C ASP A 222 26.51 21.20 -0.51
N SER A 223 27.37 21.74 0.36
CA SER A 223 28.66 21.11 0.67
C SER A 223 28.45 19.77 1.39
N LEU A 224 27.52 19.70 2.35
CA LEU A 224 27.19 18.46 3.06
C LEU A 224 26.49 17.47 2.14
N ALA A 225 25.60 17.96 1.28
CA ALA A 225 24.93 17.12 0.29
C ALA A 225 25.94 16.41 -0.64
N ARG A 226 26.94 17.16 -1.16
CA ARG A 226 27.99 16.59 -2.01
C ARG A 226 28.82 15.55 -1.26
N ALA A 227 29.24 15.84 -0.02
CA ALA A 227 30.02 14.89 0.79
C ALA A 227 29.28 13.57 1.01
N GLU A 228 27.99 13.61 1.27
CA GLU A 228 27.18 12.40 1.44
C GLU A 228 26.94 11.65 0.12
N PHE A 229 26.77 12.35 -1.01
CA PHE A 229 26.73 11.70 -2.33
C PHE A 229 28.07 11.04 -2.69
N ASP A 230 29.18 11.68 -2.39
CA ASP A 230 30.52 11.14 -2.61
C ASP A 230 30.72 9.86 -1.78
N GLU A 231 30.27 9.87 -0.53
CA GLU A 231 30.34 8.69 0.34
C GLU A 231 29.42 7.57 -0.17
N ALA A 232 28.19 7.88 -0.57
CA ALA A 232 27.28 6.89 -1.18
C ALA A 232 27.92 6.22 -2.42
N LEU A 233 28.57 6.99 -3.29
CA LEU A 233 29.25 6.48 -4.48
C LEU A 233 30.60 5.81 -4.18
N ARG A 234 31.22 6.10 -3.05
CA ARG A 234 32.39 5.37 -2.57
C ARG A 234 32.01 3.97 -2.09
N ILE A 235 30.84 3.83 -1.44
CA ILE A 235 30.31 2.54 -0.98
C ILE A 235 29.85 1.70 -2.19
N ASP A 236 29.02 2.26 -3.07
CA ASP A 236 28.57 1.61 -4.30
C ASP A 236 28.59 2.60 -5.47
N SER A 237 29.70 2.59 -6.21
CA SER A 237 29.88 3.48 -7.36
C SER A 237 28.91 3.24 -8.52
N THR A 238 28.20 2.11 -8.51
CA THR A 238 27.24 1.71 -9.56
C THR A 238 25.78 1.82 -9.10
N ASN A 239 25.55 2.35 -7.91
CA ASN A 239 24.19 2.48 -7.36
C ASN A 239 23.35 3.44 -8.20
N VAL A 240 22.40 2.88 -8.93
CA VAL A 240 21.56 3.63 -9.88
C VAL A 240 20.68 4.67 -9.16
N GLU A 241 20.14 4.32 -7.99
CA GLU A 241 19.29 5.24 -7.20
C GLU A 241 20.10 6.46 -6.75
N THR A 242 21.31 6.24 -6.22
CA THR A 242 22.25 7.32 -5.86
C THR A 242 22.60 8.21 -7.06
N LEU A 243 22.88 7.62 -8.22
CA LEU A 243 23.20 8.36 -9.44
C LEU A 243 22.01 9.20 -9.91
N MET A 244 20.77 8.70 -9.78
CA MET A 244 19.56 9.46 -10.11
C MET A 244 19.36 10.64 -9.15
N MET A 245 19.47 10.41 -7.84
CA MET A 245 19.37 11.47 -6.84
C MET A 245 20.44 12.55 -7.03
N LEU A 246 21.68 12.16 -7.35
CA LEU A 246 22.77 13.09 -7.64
C LEU A 246 22.49 13.91 -8.89
N ALA A 247 21.96 13.29 -9.95
CA ALA A 247 21.61 14.00 -11.16
C ALA A 247 20.48 15.03 -10.91
N ASP A 248 19.47 14.66 -10.10
CA ASP A 248 18.40 15.60 -9.70
C ASP A 248 18.94 16.76 -8.88
N PHE A 249 19.84 16.47 -7.93
CA PHE A 249 20.53 17.51 -7.14
C PHE A 249 21.28 18.51 -8.03
N HIS A 250 22.01 18.06 -9.06
CA HIS A 250 22.71 18.94 -9.99
C HIS A 250 21.75 19.70 -10.93
N ALA A 251 20.64 19.06 -11.35
CA ALA A 251 19.61 19.71 -12.16
C ALA A 251 18.97 20.90 -11.44
N GLU A 252 18.58 20.72 -10.17
CA GLU A 252 18.00 21.78 -9.35
C GLU A 252 18.95 22.97 -9.14
N ARG A 253 20.26 22.75 -9.23
CA ARG A 253 21.28 23.78 -9.07
C ARG A 253 21.82 24.34 -10.39
N GLN A 254 21.24 23.86 -11.50
CA GLN A 254 21.67 24.25 -12.84
C GLN A 254 23.16 23.96 -13.12
N ASP A 255 23.73 22.99 -12.38
CA ASP A 255 25.10 22.51 -12.63
C ASP A 255 25.10 21.47 -13.76
N TYR A 256 24.96 21.99 -14.97
CA TYR A 256 24.78 21.14 -16.17
C TYR A 256 25.98 20.25 -16.47
N GLY A 257 27.19 20.66 -16.09
CA GLY A 257 28.39 19.84 -16.27
C GLY A 257 28.34 18.56 -15.42
N ALA A 258 28.05 18.72 -14.13
CA ALA A 258 27.95 17.62 -13.21
C ALA A 258 26.67 16.76 -13.48
N LEU A 259 25.57 17.40 -13.89
CA LEU A 259 24.36 16.71 -14.34
C LEU A 259 24.64 15.78 -15.52
N LEU A 260 25.37 16.28 -16.53
CA LEU A 260 25.75 15.48 -17.71
C LEU A 260 26.62 14.29 -17.30
N ALA A 261 27.60 14.50 -16.40
CA ALA A 261 28.47 13.43 -15.90
C ALA A 261 27.68 12.34 -15.17
N ALA A 262 26.75 12.71 -14.27
CA ALA A 262 25.89 11.76 -13.57
C ALA A 262 24.96 11.02 -14.54
N THR A 263 24.33 11.75 -15.45
CA THR A 263 23.43 11.18 -16.47
C THR A 263 24.14 10.19 -17.37
N ARG A 264 25.38 10.48 -17.81
CA ARG A 264 26.19 9.55 -18.59
C ARG A 264 26.42 8.23 -17.87
N ARG A 265 26.67 8.25 -16.56
CA ARG A 265 26.84 7.02 -15.76
C ARG A 265 25.55 6.20 -15.71
N ILE A 266 24.38 6.84 -15.59
CA ILE A 266 23.07 6.19 -15.64
C ILE A 266 22.86 5.50 -17.00
N PHE A 267 23.20 6.18 -18.12
CA PHE A 267 23.02 5.63 -19.47
C PHE A 267 23.93 4.45 -19.76
N LEU A 268 25.14 4.45 -19.22
CA LEU A 268 26.12 3.38 -19.40
C LEU A 268 25.83 2.16 -18.49
N SER A 269 24.96 2.28 -17.51
CA SER A 269 24.63 1.18 -16.60
C SER A 269 23.68 0.17 -17.26
N ASP A 270 24.07 -1.10 -17.27
CA ASP A 270 23.22 -2.21 -17.74
C ASP A 270 22.07 -2.51 -16.77
N LYS A 271 22.15 -2.01 -15.53
CA LYS A 271 21.13 -2.18 -14.50
C LYS A 271 19.89 -1.28 -14.72
N VAL A 272 19.98 -0.29 -15.60
CA VAL A 272 18.90 0.67 -15.85
C VAL A 272 18.08 0.23 -17.07
N PRO A 273 16.76 0.00 -16.93
CA PRO A 273 15.88 -0.31 -18.05
C PRO A 273 15.87 0.81 -19.10
N LEU A 274 15.78 0.42 -20.39
CA LEU A 274 15.78 1.36 -21.50
C LEU A 274 14.70 2.44 -21.36
N GLU A 275 13.52 2.08 -20.92
CA GLU A 275 12.39 3.02 -20.69
C GLU A 275 12.75 4.11 -19.68
N THR A 276 13.45 3.75 -18.60
CA THR A 276 13.94 4.71 -17.60
C THR A 276 15.01 5.63 -18.20
N LYS A 277 15.89 5.10 -19.05
CA LYS A 277 16.88 5.91 -19.77
C LYS A 277 16.20 6.92 -20.70
N ILE A 278 15.20 6.50 -21.48
CA ILE A 278 14.46 7.37 -22.39
C ILE A 278 13.79 8.51 -21.60
N ARG A 279 13.05 8.21 -20.55
CA ARG A 279 12.39 9.21 -19.69
C ARG A 279 13.40 10.21 -19.11
N ARG A 280 14.57 9.74 -18.70
CA ARG A 280 15.63 10.60 -18.17
C ARG A 280 16.24 11.51 -19.26
N PHE A 281 16.38 10.99 -20.47
CA PHE A 281 16.82 11.80 -21.61
C PHE A 281 15.84 12.92 -21.95
N GLU A 282 14.55 12.64 -21.96
CA GLU A 282 13.50 13.63 -22.17
C GLU A 282 13.55 14.75 -21.13
N GLN A 283 13.71 14.39 -19.84
CA GLN A 283 13.87 15.37 -18.76
C GLN A 283 15.12 16.23 -18.95
N PHE A 284 16.24 15.61 -19.31
CA PHE A 284 17.51 16.32 -19.57
C PHE A 284 17.38 17.28 -20.73
N THR A 285 16.81 16.86 -21.84
CA THR A 285 16.59 17.72 -23.02
C THR A 285 15.64 18.87 -22.73
N ALA A 286 14.57 18.64 -21.96
CA ALA A 286 13.67 19.70 -21.51
C ALA A 286 14.42 20.75 -20.68
N CYS A 287 15.25 20.35 -19.72
CA CYS A 287 16.07 21.29 -18.95
C CYS A 287 16.99 22.14 -19.81
N LEU A 288 17.64 21.55 -20.84
CA LEU A 288 18.55 22.28 -21.74
C LEU A 288 17.82 23.24 -22.68
N LEU A 289 16.66 22.86 -23.20
CA LEU A 289 15.88 23.69 -24.12
C LEU A 289 15.28 24.93 -23.45
N TYR A 290 14.86 24.80 -22.19
CA TYR A 290 14.31 25.91 -21.41
C TYR A 290 15.37 26.92 -20.92
N THR A 291 16.65 26.55 -20.91
CA THR A 291 17.76 27.37 -20.43
C THR A 291 18.60 27.96 -21.56
N SER A 292 18.36 27.56 -22.82
CA SER A 292 18.97 28.19 -23.97
C SER A 292 18.34 29.59 -24.16
N PRO A 293 19.12 30.70 -24.19
CA PRO A 293 18.56 31.98 -24.50
C PRO A 293 17.89 31.91 -25.89
N SER A 294 16.67 32.41 -25.95
CA SER A 294 15.93 32.45 -27.21
C SER A 294 16.81 33.18 -28.27
N PRO A 295 16.83 32.71 -29.53
CA PRO A 295 17.55 33.44 -30.61
C PRO A 295 17.17 34.93 -30.71
N ARG A 296 16.02 35.32 -30.15
CA ARG A 296 15.57 36.73 -30.07
C ARG A 296 16.28 37.57 -29.01
N ASP A 297 16.92 36.93 -28.01
CA ASP A 297 17.62 37.63 -26.91
C ASP A 297 19.07 37.97 -27.32
N THR A 298 19.63 37.29 -28.32
CA THR A 298 20.97 37.55 -28.86
C THR A 298 21.01 38.63 -29.91
N GLU A 299 19.85 39.07 -30.45
CA GLU A 299 19.78 40.14 -31.44
C GLU A 299 19.60 41.55 -30.82
N ARG A 300 19.56 41.68 -29.50
CA ARG A 300 19.37 42.95 -28.77
C ARG A 300 20.56 43.41 -27.93
N SER A 301 21.73 42.80 -28.09
CA SER A 301 22.97 43.24 -27.41
C SER A 301 23.95 43.87 -28.39
#